data_a358e678876fb292a7c7a65541bba328
#
_entry.id   a358e678876fb292a7c7a65541bba328
#
_cell.length_a   1.000
_cell.length_b   1.000
_cell.length_c   1.000
_cell.angle_alpha   90.00
_cell.angle_beta   90.00
_cell.angle_gamma   90.00
#
_symmetry.space_group_name_H-M   'P 1'
#
loop_
_entity.id
_entity.type
_entity.pdbx_description
1 polymer ?
#
loop_
_entity_poly.entity_id
_entity_poly.type
_entity_poly.pdbx_seq_one_letter_code
_entity_poly.pdbx_strand_id
1 'polypeptide(L)'
;MSILDKVVAAVTPPESDDARREAREKARSAARPGDWLSSILQHHEMIESAFAEVRAATDPQQRIAAHKRLALILTGHSIAEEAVIYPALARADEKGHSTKAYTEQSAAKAQLGLLGNLPPMSQDYLDKLEHIRGAVLHHVYEEEGDWFVDLRQKLGEDEQALLTERYLEEFNRYMGDDVPSAAGIVPRPRGASIGNAASPTAR
;
A
#
# COMPACT_ATOMS: atom_id res chain seq x y z
N MET A 1 4.84 -14.14 -23.98
CA MET A 1 4.17 -12.98 -23.34
C MET A 1 2.77 -13.41 -22.94
N SER A 2 2.48 -13.42 -21.65
CA SER A 2 1.19 -13.79 -21.07
C SER A 2 0.14 -12.72 -21.40
N ILE A 3 -1.16 -13.09 -21.32
CA ILE A 3 -2.27 -12.15 -21.42
C ILE A 3 -2.18 -11.07 -20.32
N LEU A 4 -1.64 -11.42 -19.14
CA LEU A 4 -1.33 -10.50 -18.05
C LEU A 4 -0.25 -9.46 -18.41
N ASP A 5 0.76 -9.82 -19.21
CA ASP A 5 1.77 -8.89 -19.71
C ASP A 5 1.16 -7.87 -20.69
N LYS A 6 0.06 -8.24 -21.36
CA LYS A 6 -0.63 -7.33 -22.30
C LYS A 6 -1.57 -6.33 -21.60
N VAL A 7 -2.12 -6.69 -20.45
CA VAL A 7 -3.00 -5.78 -19.68
C VAL A 7 -2.19 -4.65 -19.02
N VAL A 8 -0.96 -4.94 -18.59
CA VAL A 8 -0.05 -3.93 -18.03
C VAL A 8 0.63 -3.11 -19.13
N ALA A 9 0.66 -3.59 -20.36
CA ALA A 9 1.25 -2.92 -21.53
C ALA A 9 0.27 -2.08 -22.36
N ALA A 10 -0.93 -1.81 -21.89
CA ALA A 10 -1.82 -0.80 -22.46
C ALA A 10 -1.30 0.60 -22.04
N VAL A 11 -0.31 1.01 -22.75
CA VAL A 11 0.62 2.10 -22.56
C VAL A 11 -0.08 3.45 -22.60
N THR A 12 -0.39 3.99 -21.42
CA THR A 12 -0.25 5.42 -21.23
C THR A 12 1.25 5.67 -21.02
N PRO A 13 1.89 6.67 -21.67
CA PRO A 13 3.28 7.00 -21.35
C PRO A 13 3.40 7.20 -19.83
N PRO A 14 4.47 6.70 -19.19
CA PRO A 14 4.61 6.89 -17.75
C PRO A 14 4.63 8.38 -17.44
N GLU A 15 3.94 8.77 -16.38
CA GLU A 15 3.91 10.14 -15.90
C GLU A 15 5.32 10.62 -15.59
N SER A 16 5.57 11.91 -15.85
CA SER A 16 6.85 12.52 -15.50
C SER A 16 7.01 12.57 -13.97
N ASP A 17 8.25 12.61 -13.51
CA ASP A 17 8.55 12.81 -12.09
C ASP A 17 7.95 14.11 -11.54
N ASP A 18 7.84 15.14 -12.39
CA ASP A 18 7.21 16.41 -12.05
C ASP A 18 5.71 16.23 -11.81
N ALA A 19 5.02 15.52 -12.70
CA ALA A 19 3.60 15.23 -12.55
C ALA A 19 3.31 14.41 -11.28
N ARG A 20 4.13 13.41 -10.97
CA ARG A 20 4.02 12.64 -9.72
C ARG A 20 4.24 13.51 -8.48
N ARG A 21 5.22 14.42 -8.51
CA ARG A 21 5.43 15.35 -7.39
C ARG A 21 4.24 16.29 -7.20
N GLU A 22 3.69 16.83 -8.28
CA GLU A 22 2.51 17.70 -8.23
C GLU A 22 1.28 16.97 -7.64
N ALA A 23 1.03 15.74 -8.08
CA ALA A 23 -0.03 14.90 -7.54
C ALA A 23 0.14 14.67 -6.03
N ARG A 24 1.34 14.31 -5.58
CA ARG A 24 1.67 14.12 -4.17
C ARG A 24 1.51 15.40 -3.35
N GLU A 25 1.92 16.54 -3.85
CA GLU A 25 1.74 17.84 -3.18
C GLU A 25 0.24 18.19 -3.04
N LYS A 26 -0.57 17.89 -4.06
CA LYS A 26 -2.01 18.04 -4.02
C LYS A 26 -2.62 17.19 -2.90
N ALA A 27 -2.26 15.90 -2.84
CA ALA A 27 -2.73 14.99 -1.80
C ALA A 27 -2.27 15.41 -0.40
N ARG A 28 -0.99 15.80 -0.23
CA ARG A 28 -0.46 16.31 1.05
C ARG A 28 -1.21 17.55 1.53
N SER A 29 -1.56 18.46 0.62
CA SER A 29 -2.32 19.67 0.95
C SER A 29 -3.76 19.36 1.40
N ALA A 30 -4.33 18.24 0.95
CA ALA A 30 -5.66 17.79 1.35
C ALA A 30 -5.63 16.95 2.65
N ALA A 31 -4.51 16.32 2.98
CA ALA A 31 -4.34 15.47 4.16
C ALA A 31 -4.26 16.29 5.46
N ARG A 32 -4.64 15.66 6.57
CA ARG A 32 -4.41 16.18 7.93
C ARG A 32 -3.43 15.26 8.66
N PRO A 33 -2.59 15.80 9.56
CA PRO A 33 -1.66 14.97 10.32
C PRO A 33 -2.36 13.80 11.03
N GLY A 34 -1.93 12.57 10.74
CA GLY A 34 -2.45 11.35 11.37
C GLY A 34 -3.78 10.82 10.79
N ASP A 35 -4.34 11.43 9.75
CA ASP A 35 -5.52 10.87 9.07
C ASP A 35 -5.15 9.74 8.08
N TRP A 36 -6.19 9.08 7.53
CA TRP A 36 -6.03 7.99 6.57
C TRP A 36 -5.20 8.42 5.34
N LEU A 37 -5.42 9.62 4.82
CA LEU A 37 -4.71 10.09 3.63
C LEU A 37 -3.22 10.32 3.93
N SER A 38 -2.89 10.97 5.05
CA SER A 38 -1.48 11.14 5.46
C SER A 38 -0.77 9.81 5.70
N SER A 39 -1.49 8.80 6.22
CA SER A 39 -0.95 7.47 6.44
C SER A 39 -0.70 6.73 5.12
N ILE A 40 -1.62 6.82 4.16
CA ILE A 40 -1.44 6.27 2.81
C ILE A 40 -0.21 6.89 2.13
N LEU A 41 -0.08 8.22 2.16
CA LEU A 41 1.08 8.91 1.57
C LEU A 41 2.41 8.43 2.17
N GLN A 42 2.47 8.19 3.48
CA GLN A 42 3.64 7.59 4.11
C GLN A 42 3.91 6.17 3.60
N HIS A 43 2.86 5.35 3.42
CA HIS A 43 3.01 4.00 2.89
C HIS A 43 3.48 4.00 1.44
N HIS A 44 3.03 4.94 0.61
CA HIS A 44 3.55 5.14 -0.75
C HIS A 44 5.05 5.42 -0.75
N GLU A 45 5.52 6.31 0.13
CA GLU A 45 6.95 6.59 0.30
C GLU A 45 7.74 5.35 0.77
N MET A 46 7.17 4.55 1.68
CA MET A 46 7.77 3.29 2.11
C MET A 46 7.89 2.28 0.97
N ILE A 47 6.87 2.17 0.12
CA ILE A 47 6.86 1.29 -1.06
C ILE A 47 7.93 1.73 -2.06
N GLU A 48 8.03 3.02 -2.36
CA GLU A 48 9.06 3.57 -3.26
C GLU A 48 10.46 3.30 -2.73
N SER A 49 10.68 3.51 -1.42
CA SER A 49 11.95 3.21 -0.76
C SER A 49 12.28 1.72 -0.83
N ALA A 50 11.29 0.85 -0.62
CA ALA A 50 11.49 -0.59 -0.69
C ALA A 50 11.85 -1.07 -2.11
N PHE A 51 11.26 -0.49 -3.16
CA PHE A 51 11.70 -0.74 -4.54
C PHE A 51 13.15 -0.33 -4.76
N ALA A 52 13.55 0.83 -4.25
CA ALA A 52 14.93 1.30 -4.35
C ALA A 52 15.90 0.36 -3.61
N GLU A 53 15.54 -0.15 -2.43
CA GLU A 53 16.33 -1.13 -1.68
C GLU A 53 16.54 -2.43 -2.48
N VAL A 54 15.46 -2.98 -3.08
CA VAL A 54 15.57 -4.19 -3.93
C VAL A 54 16.53 -3.96 -5.10
N ARG A 55 16.40 -2.81 -5.76
CA ARG A 55 17.25 -2.45 -6.89
C ARG A 55 18.73 -2.28 -6.49
N ALA A 56 18.99 -1.64 -5.36
CA ALA A 56 20.33 -1.32 -4.88
C ALA A 56 21.09 -2.52 -4.31
N ALA A 57 20.41 -3.63 -3.99
CA ALA A 57 21.04 -4.82 -3.42
C ALA A 57 22.13 -5.39 -4.34
N THR A 58 23.30 -5.69 -3.77
CA THR A 58 24.48 -6.11 -4.51
C THR A 58 24.78 -7.61 -4.41
N ASP A 59 24.07 -8.33 -3.55
CA ASP A 59 24.17 -9.79 -3.44
C ASP A 59 22.78 -10.45 -3.39
N PRO A 60 22.70 -11.78 -3.68
CA PRO A 60 21.41 -12.47 -3.76
C PRO A 60 20.62 -12.45 -2.46
N GLN A 61 21.27 -12.56 -1.31
CA GLN A 61 20.57 -12.65 -0.02
C GLN A 61 19.97 -11.31 0.37
N GLN A 62 20.72 -10.22 0.19
CA GLN A 62 20.22 -8.85 0.39
C GLN A 62 19.03 -8.58 -0.51
N ARG A 63 19.10 -8.95 -1.80
CA ARG A 63 17.98 -8.74 -2.75
C ARG A 63 16.74 -9.54 -2.39
N ILE A 64 16.89 -10.79 -1.99
CA ILE A 64 15.78 -11.62 -1.52
C ILE A 64 15.15 -11.04 -0.25
N ALA A 65 15.95 -10.57 0.70
CA ALA A 65 15.45 -9.94 1.93
C ALA A 65 14.70 -8.64 1.63
N ALA A 66 15.26 -7.76 0.79
CA ALA A 66 14.62 -6.53 0.35
C ALA A 66 13.31 -6.80 -0.43
N HIS A 67 13.30 -7.81 -1.31
CA HIS A 67 12.09 -8.22 -2.02
C HIS A 67 10.98 -8.70 -1.06
N LYS A 68 11.30 -9.51 -0.06
CA LYS A 68 10.32 -9.95 0.94
C LYS A 68 9.74 -8.77 1.71
N ARG A 69 10.58 -7.79 2.06
CA ARG A 69 10.14 -6.57 2.73
C ARG A 69 9.22 -5.73 1.83
N LEU A 70 9.58 -5.53 0.56
CA LEU A 70 8.72 -4.88 -0.42
C LEU A 70 7.37 -5.59 -0.54
N ALA A 71 7.39 -6.92 -0.66
CA ALA A 71 6.16 -7.71 -0.76
C ALA A 71 5.27 -7.57 0.48
N LEU A 72 5.85 -7.54 1.66
CA LEU A 72 5.13 -7.35 2.92
C LEU A 72 4.47 -5.97 2.97
N ILE A 73 5.22 -4.90 2.72
CA ILE A 73 4.72 -3.52 2.76
C ILE A 73 3.63 -3.31 1.72
N LEU A 74 3.89 -3.69 0.45
CA LEU A 74 2.92 -3.52 -0.64
C LEU A 74 1.63 -4.31 -0.38
N THR A 75 1.73 -5.53 0.15
CA THR A 75 0.54 -6.35 0.43
C THR A 75 -0.25 -5.78 1.59
N GLY A 76 0.39 -5.35 2.68
CA GLY A 76 -0.28 -4.75 3.83
C GLY A 76 -1.02 -3.46 3.47
N HIS A 77 -0.36 -2.60 2.71
CA HIS A 77 -0.95 -1.38 2.15
C HIS A 77 -2.16 -1.70 1.26
N SER A 78 -1.99 -2.60 0.29
CA SER A 78 -3.08 -3.03 -0.61
C SER A 78 -4.29 -3.59 0.14
N ILE A 79 -4.07 -4.46 1.15
CA ILE A 79 -5.17 -5.03 1.95
C ILE A 79 -5.94 -3.94 2.68
N ALA A 80 -5.24 -2.97 3.27
CA ALA A 80 -5.89 -1.87 3.99
C ALA A 80 -6.73 -1.00 3.06
N GLU A 81 -6.25 -0.68 1.86
CA GLU A 81 -7.03 0.06 0.87
C GLU A 81 -8.20 -0.73 0.32
N GLU A 82 -7.98 -1.99 -0.05
CA GLU A 82 -9.02 -2.89 -0.55
C GLU A 82 -10.14 -3.11 0.47
N ALA A 83 -9.81 -3.15 1.76
CA ALA A 83 -10.79 -3.35 2.83
C ALA A 83 -11.55 -2.07 3.21
N VAL A 84 -10.93 -0.90 3.08
CA VAL A 84 -11.45 0.34 3.69
C VAL A 84 -11.66 1.46 2.67
N ILE A 85 -10.65 1.81 1.90
CA ILE A 85 -10.66 2.99 1.04
C ILE A 85 -11.47 2.75 -0.24
N TYR A 86 -11.22 1.65 -0.95
CA TYR A 86 -11.93 1.37 -2.20
C TYR A 86 -13.43 1.12 -2.03
N PRO A 87 -13.92 0.50 -0.94
CA PRO A 87 -15.35 0.51 -0.65
C PRO A 87 -15.91 1.92 -0.38
N ALA A 88 -15.14 2.83 0.20
CA ALA A 88 -15.56 4.22 0.39
C ALA A 88 -15.63 4.97 -0.94
N LEU A 89 -14.63 4.80 -1.83
CA LEU A 89 -14.68 5.31 -3.21
C LEU A 89 -15.93 4.84 -3.94
N ALA A 90 -16.24 3.54 -3.88
CA ALA A 90 -17.42 2.98 -4.54
C ALA A 90 -18.73 3.57 -4.01
N ARG A 91 -18.83 3.89 -2.71
CA ARG A 91 -19.99 4.55 -2.09
C ARG A 91 -20.11 6.02 -2.48
N ALA A 92 -18.97 6.69 -2.70
CA ALA A 92 -18.92 8.09 -3.15
C ALA A 92 -19.18 8.27 -4.66
N ASP A 93 -19.78 7.28 -5.33
CA ASP A 93 -20.06 7.22 -6.78
C ASP A 93 -18.81 7.08 -7.68
N GLU A 94 -17.68 6.66 -7.10
CA GLU A 94 -16.42 6.43 -7.83
C GLU A 94 -16.19 4.93 -8.14
N LYS A 95 -17.26 4.23 -8.57
CA LYS A 95 -17.20 2.77 -8.84
C LYS A 95 -16.17 2.38 -9.90
N GLY A 96 -15.98 3.24 -10.90
CA GLY A 96 -14.96 3.03 -11.95
C GLY A 96 -13.56 3.00 -11.37
N HIS A 97 -13.21 3.98 -10.55
CA HIS A 97 -11.92 4.10 -9.87
C HIS A 97 -11.68 2.93 -8.92
N SER A 98 -12.68 2.60 -8.08
CA SER A 98 -12.59 1.45 -7.18
C SER A 98 -12.31 0.13 -7.95
N THR A 99 -13.03 -0.16 -9.01
CA THR A 99 -12.84 -1.39 -9.81
C THR A 99 -11.45 -1.43 -10.47
N LYS A 100 -10.98 -0.29 -11.01
CA LYS A 100 -9.65 -0.15 -11.59
C LYS A 100 -8.57 -0.42 -10.55
N ALA A 101 -8.66 0.22 -9.39
CA ALA A 101 -7.72 0.09 -8.29
C ALA A 101 -7.56 -1.37 -7.83
N TYR A 102 -8.66 -2.10 -7.58
CA TYR A 102 -8.60 -3.54 -7.26
C TYR A 102 -7.89 -4.37 -8.32
N THR A 103 -8.13 -4.07 -9.61
CA THR A 103 -7.52 -4.82 -10.72
C THR A 103 -6.02 -4.58 -10.78
N GLU A 104 -5.58 -3.33 -10.65
CA GLU A 104 -4.18 -2.94 -10.73
C GLU A 104 -3.37 -3.47 -9.55
N GLN A 105 -3.90 -3.36 -8.34
CA GLN A 105 -3.24 -3.92 -7.14
C GLN A 105 -3.14 -5.44 -7.20
N SER A 106 -4.19 -6.12 -7.64
CA SER A 106 -4.16 -7.58 -7.80
C SER A 106 -3.10 -8.02 -8.82
N ALA A 107 -2.98 -7.29 -9.94
CA ALA A 107 -1.95 -7.54 -10.94
C ALA A 107 -0.54 -7.29 -10.37
N ALA A 108 -0.32 -6.19 -9.66
CA ALA A 108 0.98 -5.85 -9.05
C ALA A 108 1.41 -6.92 -8.03
N LYS A 109 0.52 -7.33 -7.11
CA LYS A 109 0.79 -8.40 -6.13
C LYS A 109 1.15 -9.74 -6.81
N ALA A 110 0.41 -10.13 -7.86
CA ALA A 110 0.68 -11.36 -8.61
C ALA A 110 2.05 -11.28 -9.32
N GLN A 111 2.37 -10.16 -9.97
CA GLN A 111 3.64 -9.97 -10.66
C GLN A 111 4.83 -9.95 -9.68
N LEU A 112 4.66 -9.35 -8.50
CA LEU A 112 5.68 -9.36 -7.47
C LEU A 112 5.95 -10.79 -6.94
N GLY A 113 4.90 -11.61 -6.78
CA GLY A 113 5.05 -13.02 -6.46
C GLY A 113 5.84 -13.80 -7.52
N LEU A 114 5.58 -13.55 -8.81
CA LEU A 114 6.30 -14.17 -9.93
C LEU A 114 7.76 -13.73 -10.01
N LEU A 115 8.08 -12.49 -9.61
CA LEU A 115 9.45 -11.98 -9.56
C LEU A 115 10.34 -12.86 -8.68
N GLY A 116 9.81 -13.42 -7.58
CA GLY A 116 10.54 -14.33 -6.68
C GLY A 116 11.01 -15.64 -7.32
N ASN A 117 10.51 -16.02 -8.50
CA ASN A 117 10.92 -17.20 -9.24
C ASN A 117 12.12 -16.95 -10.17
N LEU A 118 12.52 -15.69 -10.36
CA LEU A 118 13.67 -15.34 -11.18
C LEU A 118 14.96 -15.36 -10.35
N PRO A 119 16.12 -15.68 -10.98
CA PRO A 119 17.40 -15.56 -10.29
C PRO A 119 17.62 -14.12 -9.82
N PRO A 120 17.83 -13.85 -8.52
CA PRO A 120 17.77 -12.50 -7.96
C PRO A 120 18.78 -11.52 -8.56
N MET A 121 19.91 -12.01 -9.09
CA MET A 121 20.96 -11.15 -9.69
C MET A 121 20.89 -11.08 -11.21
N SER A 122 19.85 -11.66 -11.84
CA SER A 122 19.69 -11.64 -13.31
C SER A 122 19.18 -10.28 -13.80
N GLN A 123 19.45 -9.99 -15.07
CA GLN A 123 18.86 -8.82 -15.74
C GLN A 123 17.33 -8.95 -15.86
N ASP A 124 16.83 -10.15 -16.14
CA ASP A 124 15.38 -10.42 -16.21
C ASP A 124 14.66 -10.05 -14.91
N TYR A 125 15.32 -10.30 -13.74
CA TYR A 125 14.79 -9.89 -12.46
C TYR A 125 14.69 -8.35 -12.36
N LEU A 126 15.73 -7.63 -12.74
CA LEU A 126 15.76 -6.17 -12.69
C LEU A 126 14.76 -5.55 -13.67
N ASP A 127 14.66 -6.06 -14.87
CA ASP A 127 13.71 -5.59 -15.88
C ASP A 127 12.26 -5.81 -15.41
N LYS A 128 11.99 -6.97 -14.81
CA LYS A 128 10.68 -7.29 -14.23
C LYS A 128 10.37 -6.40 -13.02
N LEU A 129 11.34 -6.15 -12.15
CA LEU A 129 11.20 -5.24 -11.01
C LEU A 129 10.83 -3.82 -11.46
N GLU A 130 11.52 -3.27 -12.46
CA GLU A 130 11.24 -1.94 -13.00
C GLU A 130 9.86 -1.87 -13.66
N HIS A 131 9.44 -2.93 -14.35
CA HIS A 131 8.10 -3.01 -14.91
C HIS A 131 7.01 -2.96 -13.82
N ILE A 132 7.19 -3.75 -12.74
CA ILE A 132 6.26 -3.74 -11.59
C ILE A 132 6.27 -2.35 -10.93
N ARG A 133 7.45 -1.79 -10.70
CA ARG A 133 7.59 -0.46 -10.11
C ARG A 133 6.86 0.61 -10.93
N GLY A 134 7.01 0.59 -12.25
CA GLY A 134 6.30 1.51 -13.14
C GLY A 134 4.78 1.42 -13.00
N ALA A 135 4.24 0.20 -12.95
CA ALA A 135 2.80 -0.03 -12.78
C ALA A 135 2.30 0.47 -11.41
N VAL A 136 3.06 0.20 -10.34
CA VAL A 136 2.70 0.66 -8.98
C VAL A 136 2.77 2.19 -8.89
N LEU A 137 3.79 2.83 -9.46
CA LEU A 137 3.91 4.30 -9.44
C LEU A 137 2.83 4.99 -10.26
N HIS A 138 2.36 4.39 -11.35
CA HIS A 138 1.22 4.89 -12.11
C HIS A 138 -0.06 4.86 -11.27
N HIS A 139 -0.31 3.74 -10.61
CA HIS A 139 -1.44 3.56 -9.72
C HIS A 139 -1.44 4.61 -8.58
N VAL A 140 -0.31 4.74 -7.88
CA VAL A 140 -0.11 5.76 -6.83
C VAL A 140 -0.35 7.19 -7.36
N TYR A 141 0.09 7.48 -8.57
CA TYR A 141 -0.13 8.78 -9.20
C TYR A 141 -1.62 9.10 -9.38
N GLU A 142 -2.43 8.14 -9.80
CA GLU A 142 -3.87 8.34 -9.96
C GLU A 142 -4.58 8.53 -8.61
N GLU A 143 -4.17 7.78 -7.60
CA GLU A 143 -4.71 7.89 -6.24
C GLU A 143 -4.40 9.26 -5.62
N GLU A 144 -3.14 9.67 -5.67
CA GLU A 144 -2.69 10.95 -5.11
C GLU A 144 -3.18 12.16 -5.91
N GLY A 145 -3.26 12.03 -7.24
CA GLY A 145 -3.62 13.12 -8.14
C GLY A 145 -5.11 13.43 -8.15
N ASP A 146 -5.96 12.42 -7.96
CA ASP A 146 -7.40 12.55 -8.20
C ASP A 146 -8.24 11.82 -7.16
N TRP A 147 -8.20 10.48 -7.09
CA TRP A 147 -9.20 9.66 -6.39
C TRP A 147 -9.29 9.96 -4.90
N PHE A 148 -8.17 10.06 -4.21
CA PHE A 148 -8.16 10.28 -2.76
C PHE A 148 -8.44 11.72 -2.37
N VAL A 149 -8.04 12.68 -3.21
CA VAL A 149 -8.37 14.10 -3.00
C VAL A 149 -9.86 14.32 -3.15
N ASP A 150 -10.49 13.72 -4.15
CA ASP A 150 -11.93 13.79 -4.36
C ASP A 150 -12.71 13.09 -3.25
N LEU A 151 -12.27 11.89 -2.86
CA LEU A 151 -12.87 11.18 -1.72
C LEU A 151 -12.80 12.03 -0.44
N ARG A 152 -11.66 12.66 -0.19
CA ARG A 152 -11.45 13.55 0.96
C ARG A 152 -12.44 14.68 1.01
N GLN A 153 -12.79 15.27 -0.14
CA GLN A 153 -13.74 16.38 -0.24
C GLN A 153 -15.20 15.96 -0.07
N LYS A 154 -15.53 14.72 -0.47
CA LYS A 154 -16.89 14.18 -0.44
C LYS A 154 -17.35 13.68 0.93
N LEU A 155 -16.40 13.30 1.79
CA LEU A 155 -16.71 12.69 3.09
C LEU A 155 -16.76 13.70 4.24
N GLY A 156 -17.73 13.49 5.14
CA GLY A 156 -17.84 14.25 6.39
C GLY A 156 -16.76 13.87 7.42
N GLU A 157 -16.61 14.68 8.46
CA GLU A 157 -15.57 14.51 9.51
C GLU A 157 -15.67 13.13 10.21
N ASP A 158 -16.88 12.66 10.52
CA ASP A 158 -17.08 11.38 11.21
C ASP A 158 -16.68 10.19 10.31
N GLU A 159 -16.98 10.27 9.01
CA GLU A 159 -16.57 9.26 8.03
C GLU A 159 -15.05 9.25 7.84
N GLN A 160 -14.43 10.42 7.80
CA GLN A 160 -12.96 10.57 7.74
C GLN A 160 -12.27 9.92 8.96
N ALA A 161 -12.81 10.16 10.16
CA ALA A 161 -12.30 9.57 11.39
C ALA A 161 -12.42 8.02 11.36
N LEU A 162 -13.57 7.52 10.89
CA LEU A 162 -13.79 6.08 10.75
C LEU A 162 -12.85 5.44 9.72
N LEU A 163 -12.63 6.08 8.57
CA LEU A 163 -11.66 5.60 7.59
C LEU A 163 -10.25 5.53 8.17
N THR A 164 -9.87 6.54 8.95
CA THR A 164 -8.55 6.59 9.60
C THR A 164 -8.36 5.42 10.56
N GLU A 165 -9.33 5.20 11.46
CA GLU A 165 -9.28 4.09 12.42
C GLU A 165 -9.17 2.75 11.71
N ARG A 166 -10.06 2.49 10.74
CA ARG A 166 -10.13 1.22 10.02
C ARG A 166 -8.92 0.95 9.15
N TYR A 167 -8.43 1.95 8.43
CA TYR A 167 -7.24 1.81 7.60
C TYR A 167 -6.01 1.43 8.42
N LEU A 168 -5.78 2.13 9.53
CA LEU A 168 -4.67 1.83 10.43
C LEU A 168 -4.82 0.46 11.10
N GLU A 169 -6.05 0.08 11.48
CA GLU A 169 -6.32 -1.25 12.04
C GLU A 169 -5.95 -2.37 11.05
N GLU A 170 -6.40 -2.28 9.79
CA GLU A 170 -6.11 -3.29 8.77
C GLU A 170 -4.63 -3.35 8.41
N PHE A 171 -3.98 -2.22 8.21
CA PHE A 171 -2.55 -2.17 7.95
C PHE A 171 -1.74 -2.79 9.08
N ASN A 172 -1.98 -2.37 10.34
CA ASN A 172 -1.27 -2.90 11.50
C ASN A 172 -1.56 -4.38 11.75
N ARG A 173 -2.78 -4.85 11.46
CA ARG A 173 -3.13 -6.27 11.56
C ARG A 173 -2.28 -7.13 10.64
N TYR A 174 -2.02 -6.65 9.42
CA TYR A 174 -1.21 -7.37 8.45
C TYR A 174 0.29 -7.28 8.74
N MET A 175 0.78 -6.09 9.08
CA MET A 175 2.20 -5.85 9.35
C MET A 175 2.67 -6.48 10.67
N GLY A 176 1.77 -6.68 11.64
CA GLY A 176 2.14 -7.23 12.94
C GLY A 176 3.16 -6.38 13.68
N ASP A 177 4.14 -7.04 14.31
CA ASP A 177 5.24 -6.38 15.03
C ASP A 177 6.37 -5.89 14.09
N ASP A 178 6.29 -6.23 12.80
CA ASP A 178 7.27 -5.85 11.76
C ASP A 178 7.03 -4.44 11.19
N VAL A 179 6.12 -3.65 11.77
CA VAL A 179 5.92 -2.25 11.37
C VAL A 179 7.22 -1.49 11.60
N PRO A 180 7.89 -0.97 10.56
CA PRO A 180 9.02 -0.08 10.76
C PRO A 180 8.52 1.10 11.59
N SER A 181 9.10 1.32 12.77
CA SER A 181 8.75 2.47 13.61
C SER A 181 9.08 3.76 12.83
N ALA A 182 8.10 4.27 12.10
CA ALA A 182 8.12 5.66 11.70
C ALA A 182 7.95 6.45 13.01
N ALA A 183 8.97 7.19 13.40
CA ALA A 183 8.97 8.01 14.59
C ALA A 183 7.71 8.90 14.60
N GLY A 184 6.70 8.54 15.38
CA GLY A 184 5.48 9.31 15.54
C GLY A 184 4.17 8.53 15.67
N ILE A 185 4.13 7.21 15.49
CA ILE A 185 2.90 6.44 15.66
C ILE A 185 2.73 6.08 17.14
N VAL A 186 1.59 6.49 17.68
CA VAL A 186 1.17 6.30 19.10
C VAL A 186 1.35 4.84 19.53
N PRO A 187 1.94 4.58 20.73
CA PRO A 187 2.11 3.22 21.23
C PRO A 187 0.76 2.55 21.45
N ARG A 188 0.61 1.33 20.94
CA ARG A 188 -0.54 0.47 21.15
C ARG A 188 -0.75 0.29 22.67
N PRO A 189 -1.97 0.48 23.25
CA PRO A 189 -2.23 0.10 24.61
C PRO A 189 -2.08 -1.42 24.72
N ARG A 190 -1.16 -1.88 25.57
CA ARG A 190 -0.99 -3.30 25.86
C ARG A 190 -2.33 -3.85 26.36
N GLY A 191 -2.87 -4.84 25.65
CA GLY A 191 -4.10 -5.51 26.00
C GLY A 191 -4.10 -5.94 27.46
N ALA A 192 -5.17 -5.61 28.16
CA ALA A 192 -5.42 -6.11 29.50
C ALA A 192 -5.41 -7.64 29.46
N SER A 193 -4.52 -8.24 30.24
CA SER A 193 -4.50 -9.66 30.51
C SER A 193 -5.89 -10.09 30.99
N ILE A 194 -6.54 -10.98 30.26
CA ILE A 194 -7.78 -11.62 30.69
C ILE A 194 -7.40 -12.49 31.87
N GLY A 195 -7.68 -11.99 33.06
CA GLY A 195 -7.47 -12.72 34.30
C GLY A 195 -8.24 -14.05 34.29
N ASN A 196 -7.51 -15.10 34.54
CA ASN A 196 -7.98 -16.47 34.69
C ASN A 196 -8.99 -16.51 35.85
N ALA A 197 -10.29 -16.59 35.54
CA ALA A 197 -11.33 -16.76 36.56
C ALA A 197 -11.24 -18.19 37.09
N ALA A 198 -10.83 -18.31 38.35
CA ALA A 198 -10.82 -19.57 39.12
C ALA A 198 -12.23 -20.11 39.22
N SER A 199 -12.42 -21.39 38.90
CA SER A 199 -13.66 -22.15 39.14
C SER A 199 -13.95 -22.28 40.63
N PRO A 200 -15.21 -22.13 41.10
CA PRO A 200 -15.57 -22.45 42.49
C PRO A 200 -15.75 -23.96 42.62
N THR A 201 -15.00 -24.53 43.55
CA THR A 201 -15.18 -25.91 44.04
C THR A 201 -16.49 -26.03 44.76
N ALA A 202 -17.29 -27.03 44.36
CA ALA A 202 -18.50 -27.47 45.07
C ALA A 202 -18.17 -28.13 46.42
N ARG A 203 -18.97 -27.80 47.41
CA ARG A 203 -19.32 -28.66 48.55
C ARG A 203 -20.82 -28.79 48.58
#